data_7b30f1e4e80661a9061047cca69f1ad3
#
_entry.id   7b30f1e4e80661a9061047cca69f1ad3
#
_cell.length_a   1.000
_cell.length_b   1.000
_cell.length_c   1.000
_cell.angle_alpha   90.00
_cell.angle_beta   90.00
_cell.angle_gamma   90.00
#
_symmetry.space_group_name_H-M   'P 1'
#
loop_
_entity.id
_entity.type
_entity.pdbx_description
1 polymer ?
#
loop_
_entity_poly.entity_id
_entity_poly.type
_entity_poly.pdbx_seq_one_letter_code
_entity_poly.pdbx_strand_id
1 'polypeptide(L)'
;MKRFIAFALLSALLVSCGEGAVDNKVTTSSDSGMTSKDTTIDMSSVNELPDMKWDGREFRVLGRENATYTQFNNFEIYAESENGDLVNDAVFRRNARIEDKYDVKITQTLVDEPHSALRQAVLAQDDLYDLVFNEIRSIGTLATDGYFYDFNQIDYIDFSKSYWNPDVNEALTVGDSLYFTSSDFSLRDKNRVYIMIYNRDMLEKFKLDDVITKVRENKWTYDTMHEYVKTVNIDLNSDGTMGIEDNYGIGFDSVYGFYSLMYGFGNSMLRTSNGKLDLAMNNEHMISSIDKALAIAENGFYCGDFIGKVDYDFNSVAGTLFAQQQVLFTTSFPHSLASRSAKCNFNYGVCPFPKYDDEQEKYLAMADVYGMLFSVPVTTPNPEFSGFMLEALSSDSQEVLYNYYELTCKVKHTYDEDSAEMLDIIFDGIVYDLGSIYDIGLKNIWTSISNNKTNNFSSEYASVESSARENLQNILDNFS
;
A
#
# COMPACT_ATOMS: atom_id res chain seq x y z
N MET A 1 25.53 20.21 49.19
CA MET A 1 25.78 19.09 50.14
C MET A 1 25.39 17.78 49.45
N LYS A 2 26.41 17.03 48.99
CA LYS A 2 26.78 15.64 49.28
C LYS A 2 25.59 14.64 49.21
N ARG A 3 25.55 13.58 48.40
CA ARG A 3 26.57 12.51 48.26
C ARG A 3 26.39 11.73 46.97
N PHE A 4 27.50 11.38 46.34
CA PHE A 4 27.76 10.28 45.40
C PHE A 4 27.57 8.92 46.09
N ILE A 5 27.09 7.91 45.36
CA ILE A 5 27.54 6.51 45.54
C ILE A 5 27.64 5.89 44.15
N ALA A 6 28.87 5.56 43.77
CA ALA A 6 29.25 4.68 42.68
C ALA A 6 29.29 3.24 43.21
N PHE A 7 28.89 2.27 42.38
CA PHE A 7 29.31 0.87 42.54
C PHE A 7 29.77 0.33 41.20
N ALA A 8 31.05 0.01 41.16
CA ALA A 8 31.72 -0.75 40.12
C ALA A 8 31.95 -2.18 40.67
N LEU A 9 32.29 -3.09 39.76
CA LEU A 9 32.84 -4.44 39.90
C LEU A 9 31.92 -5.50 39.28
N LEU A 10 32.34 -6.52 38.53
CA LEU A 10 33.66 -7.11 38.27
C LEU A 10 33.57 -8.02 37.05
N SER A 11 34.56 -8.01 36.23
CA SER A 11 34.84 -8.89 35.12
C SER A 11 35.17 -10.32 35.54
N ALA A 12 34.71 -11.33 34.77
CA ALA A 12 35.38 -12.64 34.75
C ALA A 12 35.38 -13.19 33.31
N LEU A 13 36.57 -13.22 32.73
CA LEU A 13 36.93 -13.94 31.51
C LEU A 13 36.99 -15.45 31.80
N LEU A 14 36.37 -16.27 30.97
CA LEU A 14 36.81 -17.64 30.74
C LEU A 14 36.84 -17.91 29.24
N VAL A 15 38.02 -18.07 28.72
CA VAL A 15 38.36 -18.58 27.40
C VAL A 15 38.23 -20.09 27.40
N SER A 16 37.46 -20.65 26.49
CA SER A 16 37.58 -22.06 26.09
C SER A 16 37.48 -22.16 24.58
N CYS A 17 38.57 -22.57 23.94
CA CYS A 17 38.60 -22.94 22.53
C CYS A 17 37.91 -24.28 22.31
N GLY A 18 37.04 -24.34 21.27
CA GLY A 18 36.49 -25.57 20.75
C GLY A 18 35.99 -25.29 19.32
N GLU A 19 36.70 -25.83 18.34
CA GLU A 19 36.28 -25.81 16.91
C GLU A 19 35.02 -26.64 16.74
N GLY A 20 34.00 -26.04 16.13
CA GLY A 20 32.78 -26.72 15.71
C GLY A 20 32.01 -25.83 14.76
N ALA A 21 31.64 -26.38 13.60
CA ALA A 21 30.92 -25.72 12.51
C ALA A 21 29.74 -24.86 12.99
N VAL A 22 29.69 -23.63 12.53
CA VAL A 22 28.64 -22.66 12.90
C VAL A 22 27.46 -22.87 11.97
N ASP A 23 26.43 -23.52 12.50
CA ASP A 23 25.08 -23.48 11.94
C ASP A 23 24.46 -22.12 12.34
N ASN A 24 24.31 -21.22 11.39
CA ASN A 24 23.73 -19.88 11.64
C ASN A 24 22.20 -19.98 11.79
N LYS A 25 21.76 -20.43 12.96
CA LYS A 25 20.39 -20.21 13.42
C LYS A 25 20.41 -19.12 14.49
N VAL A 26 19.97 -17.93 14.15
CA VAL A 26 19.70 -16.89 15.14
C VAL A 26 18.32 -17.17 15.75
N THR A 27 18.33 -17.81 16.91
CA THR A 27 17.14 -17.92 17.78
C THR A 27 17.17 -16.75 18.76
N THR A 28 16.30 -15.76 18.57
CA THR A 28 16.00 -14.78 19.62
C THR A 28 14.94 -15.36 20.54
N SER A 29 15.35 -15.86 21.71
CA SER A 29 14.43 -16.22 22.80
C SER A 29 14.10 -14.96 23.60
N SER A 30 12.93 -14.39 23.42
CA SER A 30 12.29 -13.52 24.40
C SER A 30 11.19 -14.33 25.09
N ASP A 31 11.37 -14.56 26.37
CA ASP A 31 10.48 -15.26 27.29
C ASP A 31 9.27 -14.34 27.59
N SER A 32 8.22 -14.44 26.80
CA SER A 32 6.86 -14.04 27.13
C SER A 32 5.93 -14.93 26.30
N GLY A 33 5.10 -15.70 26.98
CA GLY A 33 4.31 -16.81 26.43
C GLY A 33 3.30 -16.41 25.35
N MET A 34 3.79 -16.10 24.17
CA MET A 34 3.06 -16.01 22.92
C MET A 34 3.56 -17.14 22.03
N THR A 35 2.68 -18.02 21.61
CA THR A 35 2.93 -18.97 20.53
C THR A 35 2.99 -18.22 19.22
N SER A 36 4.10 -17.51 18.95
CA SER A 36 4.40 -17.05 17.59
C SER A 36 4.64 -18.28 16.72
N LYS A 37 3.96 -18.38 15.59
CA LYS A 37 4.47 -19.20 14.48
C LYS A 37 5.90 -18.73 14.23
N ASP A 38 6.87 -19.61 14.46
CA ASP A 38 8.27 -19.39 14.08
C ASP A 38 8.34 -19.13 12.57
N THR A 39 8.22 -17.88 12.17
CA THR A 39 8.58 -17.46 10.83
C THR A 39 10.09 -17.30 10.85
N THR A 40 10.80 -18.41 10.66
CA THR A 40 12.23 -18.36 10.33
C THR A 40 12.31 -17.64 8.98
N ILE A 41 12.86 -16.42 9.00
CA ILE A 41 13.24 -15.73 7.75
C ILE A 41 14.25 -16.65 7.07
N ASP A 42 13.84 -17.19 5.91
CA ASP A 42 14.73 -18.02 5.11
C ASP A 42 15.78 -17.13 4.44
N MET A 43 16.86 -16.86 5.17
CA MET A 43 18.00 -16.11 4.67
C MET A 43 18.73 -16.83 3.52
N SER A 44 18.37 -18.09 3.21
CA SER A 44 18.95 -18.87 2.11
C SER A 44 18.29 -18.62 0.75
N SER A 45 17.18 -17.88 0.69
CA SER A 45 16.57 -17.44 -0.58
C SER A 45 17.34 -16.31 -1.27
N VAL A 46 18.50 -15.97 -0.76
CA VAL A 46 19.40 -14.93 -1.28
C VAL A 46 19.94 -15.36 -2.63
N ASN A 47 19.38 -14.72 -3.62
CA ASN A 47 19.76 -14.54 -5.00
C ASN A 47 20.76 -15.55 -5.63
N GLU A 48 20.38 -16.08 -6.76
CA GLU A 48 21.23 -16.83 -7.67
C GLU A 48 22.08 -15.91 -8.59
N LEU A 49 22.26 -14.63 -8.17
CA LEU A 49 23.08 -13.68 -8.91
C LEU A 49 24.55 -14.15 -8.96
N PRO A 50 25.22 -13.98 -10.10
CA PRO A 50 26.62 -14.33 -10.22
C PRO A 50 27.47 -13.51 -9.25
N ASP A 51 28.57 -14.12 -8.76
CA ASP A 51 29.57 -13.44 -7.95
C ASP A 51 30.43 -12.55 -8.85
N MET A 52 29.89 -11.35 -9.15
CA MET A 52 30.57 -10.35 -9.96
C MET A 52 30.69 -9.03 -9.20
N LYS A 53 31.69 -8.24 -9.57
CA LYS A 53 31.97 -6.92 -9.00
C LYS A 53 31.70 -5.85 -10.06
N TRP A 54 31.25 -4.70 -9.61
CA TRP A 54 30.91 -3.57 -10.48
C TRP A 54 31.89 -2.38 -10.34
N ASP A 55 33.09 -2.62 -9.77
CA ASP A 55 34.19 -1.66 -9.66
C ASP A 55 33.78 -0.29 -9.05
N GLY A 56 33.02 -0.33 -7.97
CA GLY A 56 32.53 0.87 -7.27
C GLY A 56 31.45 1.65 -8.01
N ARG A 57 30.76 1.03 -8.98
CA ARG A 57 29.69 1.70 -9.75
C ARG A 57 28.58 2.18 -8.85
N GLU A 58 28.11 3.40 -9.09
CA GLU A 58 26.95 3.96 -8.40
C GLU A 58 25.65 3.43 -9.00
N PHE A 59 24.73 2.96 -8.12
CA PHE A 59 23.33 2.71 -8.42
C PHE A 59 22.49 3.88 -7.93
N ARG A 60 22.00 4.69 -8.85
CA ARG A 60 21.38 5.99 -8.62
C ARG A 60 19.88 5.87 -8.63
N VAL A 61 19.22 6.03 -7.49
CA VAL A 61 17.78 5.88 -7.34
C VAL A 61 17.11 7.24 -7.18
N LEU A 62 16.13 7.54 -8.03
CA LEU A 62 15.24 8.69 -7.86
C LEU A 62 14.03 8.30 -7.01
N GLY A 63 13.80 9.02 -5.93
CA GLY A 63 12.68 8.83 -5.04
C GLY A 63 12.02 10.14 -4.63
N ARG A 64 11.03 10.04 -3.76
CA ARG A 64 10.26 11.19 -3.29
C ARG A 64 10.66 11.63 -1.89
N GLU A 65 10.78 12.96 -1.69
CA GLU A 65 10.80 13.61 -0.40
C GLU A 65 9.93 14.87 -0.43
N ASN A 66 9.02 14.97 0.54
CA ASN A 66 8.22 16.17 0.77
C ASN A 66 8.27 16.55 2.25
N ALA A 67 8.65 17.79 2.55
CA ALA A 67 8.81 18.27 3.94
C ALA A 67 7.48 18.40 4.70
N THR A 68 6.38 18.59 3.98
CA THR A 68 5.03 18.77 4.57
C THR A 68 4.29 17.44 4.70
N TYR A 69 4.40 16.59 3.68
CA TYR A 69 3.69 15.33 3.58
C TYR A 69 4.68 14.17 3.66
N THR A 70 5.35 14.05 4.79
CA THR A 70 6.42 13.06 5.02
C THR A 70 5.98 11.60 4.84
N GLN A 71 4.67 11.33 4.95
CA GLN A 71 4.08 10.03 4.66
C GLN A 71 4.22 9.60 3.20
N PHE A 72 4.65 10.49 2.29
CA PHE A 72 4.92 10.18 0.89
C PHE A 72 6.40 9.96 0.58
N ASN A 73 7.28 10.08 1.57
CA ASN A 73 8.72 9.97 1.37
C ASN A 73 9.15 8.50 1.18
N ASN A 74 10.12 8.27 0.30
CA ASN A 74 10.82 7.01 0.25
C ASN A 74 11.88 7.00 1.36
N PHE A 75 11.79 6.02 2.25
CA PHE A 75 12.74 5.79 3.33
C PHE A 75 13.41 4.40 3.21
N GLU A 76 12.93 3.60 2.29
CA GLU A 76 13.40 2.25 2.03
C GLU A 76 14.61 2.20 1.07
N ILE A 77 14.95 3.30 0.41
CA ILE A 77 16.02 3.33 -0.60
C ILE A 77 17.39 3.34 0.08
N TYR A 78 17.60 4.27 0.99
CA TYR A 78 18.93 4.52 1.58
C TYR A 78 18.82 5.01 3.01
N ALA A 79 19.79 4.58 3.85
CA ALA A 79 20.01 5.09 5.19
C ALA A 79 21.51 5.39 5.37
N GLU A 80 21.83 6.59 5.88
CA GLU A 80 23.22 7.05 6.04
C GLU A 80 23.96 6.31 7.17
N SER A 81 23.22 5.96 8.24
CA SER A 81 23.78 5.25 9.40
C SER A 81 22.65 4.59 10.19
N GLU A 82 23.00 3.66 11.07
CA GLU A 82 22.08 3.16 12.09
C GLU A 82 21.77 4.27 13.11
N ASN A 83 20.48 4.39 13.50
CA ASN A 83 20.00 5.43 14.41
C ASN A 83 19.07 4.88 15.51
N GLY A 84 18.86 3.56 15.55
CA GLY A 84 17.99 2.86 16.49
C GLY A 84 16.55 2.72 16.02
N ASP A 85 16.18 3.26 14.85
CA ASP A 85 14.92 2.91 14.18
C ASP A 85 15.08 1.59 13.44
N LEU A 86 14.17 0.66 13.69
CA LEU A 86 14.27 -0.71 13.17
C LEU A 86 14.33 -0.79 11.65
N VAL A 87 13.53 0.03 10.96
CA VAL A 87 13.47 0.03 9.50
C VAL A 87 14.70 0.70 8.91
N ASN A 88 15.09 1.87 9.43
CA ASN A 88 16.29 2.58 9.01
C ASN A 88 17.54 1.69 9.15
N ASP A 89 17.67 1.02 10.29
CA ASP A 89 18.83 0.18 10.58
C ASP A 89 18.87 -1.06 9.67
N ALA A 90 17.71 -1.63 9.33
CA ALA A 90 17.63 -2.72 8.37
C ALA A 90 17.99 -2.27 6.94
N VAL A 91 17.54 -1.09 6.51
CA VAL A 91 17.91 -0.49 5.22
C VAL A 91 19.43 -0.26 5.16
N PHE A 92 20.01 0.31 6.21
CA PHE A 92 21.45 0.52 6.30
C PHE A 92 22.22 -0.80 6.15
N ARG A 93 21.85 -1.82 6.93
CA ARG A 93 22.52 -3.15 6.88
C ARG A 93 22.37 -3.83 5.55
N ARG A 94 21.17 -3.80 4.93
CA ARG A 94 20.94 -4.34 3.59
C ARG A 94 21.87 -3.68 2.56
N ASN A 95 21.88 -2.36 2.53
CA ASN A 95 22.70 -1.63 1.57
C ASN A 95 24.19 -1.92 1.77
N ALA A 96 24.68 -1.91 3.00
CA ALA A 96 26.07 -2.24 3.31
C ALA A 96 26.48 -3.65 2.85
N ARG A 97 25.60 -4.67 3.04
CA ARG A 97 25.86 -6.04 2.55
C ARG A 97 25.98 -6.10 1.03
N ILE A 98 25.08 -5.43 0.31
CA ILE A 98 25.04 -5.40 -1.15
C ILE A 98 26.25 -4.64 -1.70
N GLU A 99 26.57 -3.49 -1.14
CA GLU A 99 27.71 -2.67 -1.51
C GLU A 99 29.04 -3.44 -1.37
N ASP A 100 29.25 -4.10 -0.24
CA ASP A 100 30.46 -4.93 0.00
C ASP A 100 30.48 -6.16 -0.92
N LYS A 101 29.35 -6.86 -1.06
CA LYS A 101 29.28 -8.09 -1.86
C LYS A 101 29.56 -7.86 -3.33
N TYR A 102 29.06 -6.78 -3.92
CA TYR A 102 29.10 -6.56 -5.37
C TYR A 102 30.00 -5.40 -5.79
N ASP A 103 30.69 -4.75 -4.85
CA ASP A 103 31.51 -3.55 -5.07
C ASP A 103 30.73 -2.48 -5.84
N VAL A 104 29.63 -2.05 -5.26
CA VAL A 104 28.72 -1.01 -5.77
C VAL A 104 28.55 0.06 -4.71
N LYS A 105 27.96 1.20 -5.10
CA LYS A 105 27.53 2.24 -4.18
C LYS A 105 26.08 2.60 -4.46
N ILE A 106 25.22 2.48 -3.46
CA ILE A 106 23.80 2.85 -3.57
C ILE A 106 23.67 4.32 -3.21
N THR A 107 23.06 5.11 -4.09
CA THR A 107 22.81 6.54 -3.89
C THR A 107 21.35 6.87 -4.19
N GLN A 108 20.85 7.96 -3.57
CA GLN A 108 19.51 8.43 -3.82
C GLN A 108 19.47 9.91 -4.16
N THR A 109 18.55 10.28 -5.03
CA THR A 109 18.10 11.65 -5.26
C THR A 109 16.65 11.73 -4.87
N LEU A 110 16.34 12.51 -3.83
CA LEU A 110 14.97 12.69 -3.35
C LEU A 110 14.47 14.07 -3.75
N VAL A 111 13.27 14.09 -4.35
CA VAL A 111 12.59 15.31 -4.80
C VAL A 111 11.10 15.23 -4.49
N ASP A 112 10.41 16.36 -4.43
CA ASP A 112 8.95 16.35 -4.18
C ASP A 112 8.17 15.69 -5.33
N GLU A 113 8.61 15.88 -6.57
CA GLU A 113 7.91 15.41 -7.77
C GLU A 113 8.86 14.57 -8.68
N PRO A 114 9.07 13.28 -8.37
CA PRO A 114 9.97 12.41 -9.14
C PRO A 114 9.62 12.33 -10.62
N HIS A 115 8.32 12.31 -10.98
CA HIS A 115 7.87 12.28 -12.37
C HIS A 115 8.32 13.49 -13.17
N SER A 116 8.39 14.67 -12.55
CA SER A 116 8.87 15.89 -13.21
C SER A 116 10.37 15.87 -13.42
N ALA A 117 11.14 15.39 -12.43
CA ALA A 117 12.59 15.24 -12.53
C ALA A 117 12.98 14.20 -13.59
N LEU A 118 12.28 13.07 -13.60
CA LEU A 118 12.47 12.05 -14.64
C LEU A 118 12.20 12.61 -16.05
N ARG A 119 11.06 13.30 -16.23
CA ARG A 119 10.70 13.89 -17.54
C ARG A 119 11.78 14.84 -18.05
N GLN A 120 12.35 15.66 -17.17
CA GLN A 120 13.45 16.56 -17.53
C GLN A 120 14.70 15.78 -17.96
N ALA A 121 15.09 14.75 -17.21
CA ALA A 121 16.25 13.93 -17.53
C ALA A 121 16.10 13.21 -18.88
N VAL A 122 14.93 12.60 -19.14
CA VAL A 122 14.67 11.88 -20.40
C VAL A 122 14.66 12.84 -21.59
N LEU A 123 14.01 14.00 -21.49
CA LEU A 123 13.97 15.00 -22.57
C LEU A 123 15.36 15.60 -22.86
N ALA A 124 16.21 15.72 -21.84
CA ALA A 124 17.59 16.17 -22.00
C ALA A 124 18.54 15.05 -22.45
N GLN A 125 18.09 13.80 -22.47
CA GLN A 125 18.90 12.59 -22.68
C GLN A 125 20.03 12.44 -21.64
N ASP A 126 19.78 12.87 -20.40
CA ASP A 126 20.72 12.83 -19.31
C ASP A 126 20.68 11.48 -18.58
N ASP A 127 21.82 10.84 -18.43
CA ASP A 127 22.03 9.63 -17.64
C ASP A 127 22.18 9.98 -16.15
N LEU A 128 21.06 10.25 -15.48
CA LEU A 128 21.05 10.64 -14.07
C LEU A 128 20.59 9.53 -13.11
N TYR A 129 19.77 8.61 -13.57
CA TYR A 129 19.11 7.62 -12.72
C TYR A 129 19.17 6.23 -13.33
N ASP A 130 19.41 5.23 -12.49
CA ASP A 130 19.38 3.81 -12.86
C ASP A 130 18.04 3.16 -12.48
N LEU A 131 17.35 3.73 -11.48
CA LEU A 131 15.99 3.34 -11.02
C LEU A 131 15.20 4.57 -10.62
N VAL A 132 13.91 4.57 -10.86
CA VAL A 132 13.01 5.66 -10.47
C VAL A 132 11.75 5.13 -9.80
N PHE A 133 11.35 5.75 -8.68
CA PHE A 133 10.06 5.55 -8.05
C PHE A 133 9.10 6.65 -8.50
N ASN A 134 7.93 6.26 -9.00
CA ASN A 134 6.88 7.18 -9.40
C ASN A 134 5.53 6.79 -8.80
N GLU A 135 4.71 7.81 -8.52
CA GLU A 135 3.35 7.58 -8.04
C GLU A 135 2.48 6.92 -9.11
N ILE A 136 1.61 6.02 -8.67
CA ILE A 136 0.65 5.30 -9.53
C ILE A 136 -0.13 6.26 -10.44
N ARG A 137 -0.48 7.46 -9.94
CA ARG A 137 -1.22 8.48 -10.73
C ARG A 137 -0.47 9.04 -11.93
N SER A 138 0.85 8.91 -12.00
CA SER A 138 1.70 9.51 -13.04
C SER A 138 2.46 8.48 -13.88
N ILE A 139 2.66 7.28 -13.33
CA ILE A 139 3.56 6.28 -13.92
C ILE A 139 3.03 5.75 -15.26
N GLY A 140 1.71 5.60 -15.40
CA GLY A 140 1.08 5.16 -16.65
C GLY A 140 1.34 6.12 -17.82
N THR A 141 1.25 7.44 -17.59
CA THR A 141 1.56 8.44 -18.60
C THR A 141 3.03 8.39 -19.01
N LEU A 142 3.95 8.22 -18.04
CA LEU A 142 5.38 8.12 -18.33
C LEU A 142 5.72 6.85 -19.14
N ALA A 143 5.06 5.74 -18.85
CA ALA A 143 5.19 4.52 -19.63
C ALA A 143 4.68 4.69 -21.07
N THR A 144 3.50 5.33 -21.25
CA THR A 144 2.93 5.63 -22.57
C THR A 144 3.82 6.59 -23.38
N ASP A 145 4.50 7.52 -22.70
CA ASP A 145 5.49 8.44 -23.32
C ASP A 145 6.81 7.72 -23.69
N GLY A 146 6.95 6.42 -23.38
CA GLY A 146 8.13 5.61 -23.73
C GLY A 146 9.37 5.90 -22.85
N TYR A 147 9.16 6.24 -21.58
CA TYR A 147 10.26 6.64 -20.67
C TYR A 147 10.92 5.48 -19.95
N PHE A 148 10.39 4.24 -20.08
CA PHE A 148 10.85 3.09 -19.32
C PHE A 148 11.26 1.93 -20.23
N TYR A 149 12.26 1.17 -19.79
CA TYR A 149 12.55 -0.14 -20.33
C TYR A 149 11.44 -1.13 -19.94
N ASP A 150 11.19 -2.09 -20.83
CA ASP A 150 10.37 -3.26 -20.49
C ASP A 150 11.19 -4.21 -19.62
N PHE A 151 10.72 -4.49 -18.41
CA PHE A 151 11.38 -5.38 -17.47
C PHE A 151 11.62 -6.78 -18.01
N ASN A 152 10.75 -7.28 -18.93
CA ASN A 152 10.93 -8.59 -19.57
C ASN A 152 12.13 -8.64 -20.51
N GLN A 153 12.75 -7.48 -20.81
CA GLN A 153 13.95 -7.35 -21.65
C GLN A 153 15.22 -7.00 -20.83
N ILE A 154 15.09 -6.94 -19.51
CA ILE A 154 16.21 -6.61 -18.61
C ILE A 154 16.77 -7.91 -18.02
N ASP A 155 18.06 -8.13 -18.22
CA ASP A 155 18.76 -9.29 -17.68
C ASP A 155 18.79 -9.29 -16.14
N TYR A 156 19.02 -10.47 -15.57
CA TYR A 156 19.11 -10.78 -14.13
C TYR A 156 17.81 -10.73 -13.33
N ILE A 157 16.69 -10.26 -13.83
CA ILE A 157 15.42 -10.25 -13.13
C ILE A 157 14.75 -11.63 -13.28
N ASP A 158 14.44 -12.27 -12.17
CA ASP A 158 13.72 -13.55 -12.13
C ASP A 158 12.36 -13.40 -11.42
N PHE A 159 11.33 -13.09 -12.17
CA PHE A 159 9.96 -12.93 -11.65
C PHE A 159 9.35 -14.21 -11.06
N SER A 160 10.02 -15.35 -11.14
CA SER A 160 9.58 -16.58 -10.47
C SER A 160 9.92 -16.60 -8.98
N LYS A 161 10.75 -15.71 -8.51
CA LYS A 161 11.16 -15.61 -7.11
C LYS A 161 10.09 -14.96 -6.24
N SER A 162 9.96 -15.40 -4.98
CA SER A 162 8.91 -14.97 -4.05
C SER A 162 8.96 -13.48 -3.65
N TYR A 163 10.12 -12.85 -3.75
CA TYR A 163 10.28 -11.42 -3.49
C TYR A 163 9.78 -10.51 -4.64
N TRP A 164 9.45 -11.07 -5.79
CA TRP A 164 8.64 -10.46 -6.81
C TRP A 164 7.19 -10.92 -6.62
N ASN A 165 6.26 -10.01 -6.47
CA ASN A 165 4.85 -10.39 -6.33
C ASN A 165 4.25 -10.74 -7.71
N PRO A 166 3.97 -12.04 -8.00
CA PRO A 166 3.47 -12.45 -9.31
C PRO A 166 2.11 -11.83 -9.65
N ASP A 167 1.21 -11.68 -8.66
CA ASP A 167 -0.13 -11.12 -8.86
C ASP A 167 -0.03 -9.63 -9.27
N VAL A 168 0.94 -8.88 -8.68
CA VAL A 168 1.21 -7.49 -9.07
C VAL A 168 1.77 -7.41 -10.48
N ASN A 169 2.74 -8.27 -10.82
CA ASN A 169 3.34 -8.30 -12.15
C ASN A 169 2.31 -8.64 -13.22
N GLU A 170 1.44 -9.63 -12.98
CA GLU A 170 0.34 -9.98 -13.88
C GLU A 170 -0.64 -8.80 -14.04
N ALA A 171 -1.05 -8.16 -12.93
CA ALA A 171 -1.97 -7.04 -12.96
C ALA A 171 -1.43 -5.80 -13.69
N LEU A 172 -0.10 -5.60 -13.68
CA LEU A 172 0.55 -4.43 -14.29
C LEU A 172 1.05 -4.68 -15.72
N THR A 173 1.00 -5.93 -16.20
CA THR A 173 1.41 -6.29 -17.56
C THR A 173 0.38 -5.82 -18.59
N VAL A 174 0.85 -5.15 -19.66
CA VAL A 174 0.06 -4.73 -20.81
C VAL A 174 0.57 -5.46 -22.05
N GLY A 175 -0.25 -6.32 -22.64
CA GLY A 175 0.23 -7.25 -23.67
C GLY A 175 1.28 -8.21 -23.09
N ASP A 176 2.49 -8.15 -23.63
CA ASP A 176 3.64 -8.94 -23.16
C ASP A 176 4.69 -8.07 -22.43
N SER A 177 4.38 -6.80 -22.12
CA SER A 177 5.33 -5.83 -21.59
C SER A 177 5.00 -5.40 -20.17
N LEU A 178 6.05 -5.24 -19.33
CA LEU A 178 5.98 -4.78 -17.95
C LEU A 178 6.93 -3.58 -17.75
N TYR A 179 6.39 -2.36 -17.70
CA TYR A 179 7.19 -1.13 -17.63
C TYR A 179 7.42 -0.59 -16.23
N PHE A 180 6.63 -1.03 -15.27
CA PHE A 180 6.73 -0.66 -13.86
C PHE A 180 6.17 -1.79 -13.00
N THR A 181 6.74 -1.95 -11.80
CA THR A 181 6.34 -2.99 -10.88
C THR A 181 6.70 -2.63 -9.43
N SER A 182 6.50 -3.58 -8.52
CA SER A 182 6.90 -3.57 -7.13
C SER A 182 7.56 -4.90 -6.76
N SER A 183 8.34 -4.90 -5.69
CA SER A 183 8.96 -6.10 -5.10
C SER A 183 9.12 -5.90 -3.60
N ASP A 184 9.78 -6.82 -2.92
CA ASP A 184 10.14 -6.69 -1.50
C ASP A 184 11.09 -5.51 -1.21
N PHE A 185 11.70 -4.92 -2.24
CA PHE A 185 12.44 -3.68 -2.11
C PHE A 185 11.55 -2.47 -1.80
N SER A 186 10.29 -2.44 -2.28
CA SER A 186 9.36 -1.32 -2.08
C SER A 186 8.49 -1.50 -0.84
N LEU A 187 8.36 -0.44 -0.04
CA LEU A 187 7.38 -0.36 1.04
C LEU A 187 6.18 0.53 0.67
N ARG A 188 6.33 1.34 -0.39
CA ARG A 188 5.38 2.42 -0.72
C ARG A 188 4.09 1.96 -1.36
N ASP A 189 4.06 0.81 -1.97
CA ASP A 189 2.86 0.18 -2.50
C ASP A 189 1.93 -0.30 -1.38
N LYS A 190 2.46 -1.05 -0.41
CA LYS A 190 1.68 -1.64 0.69
C LYS A 190 1.31 -0.63 1.78
N ASN A 191 2.17 0.34 2.12
CA ASN A 191 1.84 1.33 3.13
C ASN A 191 0.80 2.37 2.67
N ARG A 192 0.48 2.38 1.39
CA ARG A 192 -0.51 3.23 0.73
C ARG A 192 -1.67 2.42 0.11
N VAL A 193 -2.07 1.34 0.74
CA VAL A 193 -3.31 0.64 0.42
C VAL A 193 -4.46 1.19 1.29
N TYR A 194 -5.65 1.31 0.73
CA TYR A 194 -6.83 1.68 1.50
C TYR A 194 -7.25 0.53 2.41
N ILE A 195 -7.37 0.84 3.70
CA ILE A 195 -7.90 -0.05 4.73
C ILE A 195 -9.12 0.58 5.38
N MET A 196 -9.91 -0.21 6.09
CA MET A 196 -10.94 0.31 7.00
C MET A 196 -10.49 0.17 8.45
N ILE A 197 -10.85 1.15 9.25
CA ILE A 197 -10.79 1.05 10.72
C ILE A 197 -12.20 1.19 11.27
N TYR A 198 -12.48 0.53 12.40
CA TYR A 198 -13.79 0.55 13.02
C TYR A 198 -13.73 0.69 14.54
N ASN A 199 -14.74 1.31 15.13
CA ASN A 199 -14.84 1.56 16.55
C ASN A 199 -15.48 0.34 17.25
N ARG A 200 -14.67 -0.42 18.03
CA ARG A 200 -15.14 -1.62 18.76
C ARG A 200 -16.10 -1.29 19.89
N ASP A 201 -15.90 -0.16 20.57
CA ASP A 201 -16.80 0.27 21.65
C ASP A 201 -18.20 0.60 21.10
N MET A 202 -18.27 1.14 19.85
CA MET A 202 -19.56 1.33 19.19
C MET A 202 -20.20 0.00 18.78
N LEU A 203 -19.47 -1.01 18.30
CA LEU A 203 -20.02 -2.33 18.03
C LEU A 203 -20.68 -2.90 19.30
N GLU A 204 -19.99 -2.85 20.43
CA GLU A 204 -20.52 -3.32 21.72
C GLU A 204 -21.77 -2.53 22.15
N LYS A 205 -21.72 -1.18 22.08
CA LYS A 205 -22.83 -0.29 22.41
C LYS A 205 -24.09 -0.61 21.61
N PHE A 206 -23.94 -0.90 20.32
CA PHE A 206 -25.05 -1.21 19.41
C PHE A 206 -25.36 -2.70 19.33
N LYS A 207 -24.66 -3.56 20.08
CA LYS A 207 -24.82 -5.02 20.12
C LYS A 207 -24.65 -5.68 18.74
N LEU A 208 -23.71 -5.19 17.98
CA LEU A 208 -23.29 -5.75 16.69
C LEU A 208 -22.20 -6.79 16.92
N ASP A 209 -22.17 -7.83 16.10
CA ASP A 209 -21.11 -8.84 16.14
C ASP A 209 -19.76 -8.23 15.77
N ASP A 210 -18.68 -8.84 16.25
CA ASP A 210 -17.34 -8.39 15.92
C ASP A 210 -17.01 -8.59 14.43
N VAL A 211 -16.45 -7.56 13.80
CA VAL A 211 -16.12 -7.55 12.36
C VAL A 211 -15.09 -8.62 12.02
N ILE A 212 -14.09 -8.82 12.87
CA ILE A 212 -13.02 -9.80 12.62
C ILE A 212 -13.60 -11.22 12.58
N THR A 213 -14.52 -11.53 13.48
CA THR A 213 -15.25 -12.79 13.45
C THR A 213 -16.00 -12.97 12.11
N LYS A 214 -16.63 -11.91 11.60
CA LYS A 214 -17.29 -11.96 10.28
C LYS A 214 -16.30 -12.17 9.13
N VAL A 215 -15.12 -11.55 9.21
CA VAL A 215 -14.05 -11.77 8.20
C VAL A 215 -13.59 -13.22 8.22
N ARG A 216 -13.27 -13.80 9.40
CA ARG A 216 -12.83 -15.19 9.56
C ARG A 216 -13.88 -16.20 9.10
N GLU A 217 -15.16 -15.89 9.30
CA GLU A 217 -16.28 -16.70 8.85
C GLU A 217 -16.60 -16.50 7.35
N ASN A 218 -15.85 -15.64 6.64
CA ASN A 218 -16.12 -15.26 5.26
C ASN A 218 -17.46 -14.55 5.04
N LYS A 219 -18.02 -13.93 6.09
CA LYS A 219 -19.33 -13.25 6.13
C LYS A 219 -19.25 -11.73 6.25
N TRP A 220 -18.05 -11.16 6.15
CA TRP A 220 -17.91 -9.71 6.07
C TRP A 220 -18.20 -9.26 4.64
N THR A 221 -19.48 -9.10 4.34
CA THR A 221 -20.04 -8.76 3.03
C THR A 221 -20.76 -7.42 3.07
N TYR A 222 -21.21 -6.96 1.90
CA TYR A 222 -22.08 -5.80 1.78
C TYR A 222 -23.27 -5.88 2.74
N ASP A 223 -23.98 -7.00 2.79
CA ASP A 223 -25.21 -7.12 3.59
C ASP A 223 -24.91 -6.91 5.08
N THR A 224 -23.83 -7.51 5.59
CA THR A 224 -23.40 -7.32 6.98
C THR A 224 -22.98 -5.87 7.24
N MET A 225 -22.16 -5.30 6.37
CA MET A 225 -21.72 -3.90 6.54
C MET A 225 -22.90 -2.93 6.46
N HIS A 226 -23.82 -3.12 5.52
CA HIS A 226 -25.00 -2.25 5.36
C HIS A 226 -25.92 -2.29 6.59
N GLU A 227 -26.13 -3.47 7.18
CA GLU A 227 -26.85 -3.60 8.44
C GLU A 227 -26.17 -2.79 9.56
N TYR A 228 -24.84 -2.90 9.68
CA TYR A 228 -24.08 -2.21 10.72
C TYR A 228 -24.11 -0.70 10.56
N VAL A 229 -23.83 -0.18 9.36
CA VAL A 229 -23.83 1.27 9.14
C VAL A 229 -25.21 1.88 9.35
N LYS A 230 -26.26 1.19 8.92
CA LYS A 230 -27.66 1.61 9.12
C LYS A 230 -28.05 1.62 10.59
N THR A 231 -27.62 0.63 11.37
CA THR A 231 -27.94 0.54 12.81
C THR A 231 -27.33 1.68 13.61
N VAL A 232 -26.13 2.15 13.21
CA VAL A 232 -25.40 3.18 13.95
C VAL A 232 -25.74 4.59 13.48
N ASN A 233 -26.27 4.76 12.27
CA ASN A 233 -26.60 6.08 11.70
C ASN A 233 -27.84 6.68 12.38
N ILE A 234 -27.63 7.54 13.39
CA ILE A 234 -28.69 8.05 14.27
C ILE A 234 -28.56 9.55 14.45
N ASP A 235 -29.66 10.27 14.19
CA ASP A 235 -29.90 11.64 14.60
C ASP A 235 -30.11 11.68 16.14
N LEU A 236 -29.06 12.10 16.87
CA LEU A 236 -29.05 12.05 18.34
C LEU A 236 -29.86 13.17 18.97
N ASN A 237 -29.95 14.34 18.33
CA ASN A 237 -30.68 15.48 18.84
C ASN A 237 -32.16 15.49 18.39
N SER A 238 -32.54 14.62 17.44
CA SER A 238 -33.86 14.46 16.85
C SER A 238 -34.38 15.74 16.18
N ASP A 239 -33.50 16.53 15.59
CA ASP A 239 -33.89 17.75 14.87
C ASP A 239 -34.29 17.49 13.40
N GLY A 240 -34.13 16.25 12.92
CA GLY A 240 -34.46 15.79 11.58
C GLY A 240 -33.36 16.06 10.56
N THR A 241 -32.16 16.45 10.99
CA THR A 241 -31.03 16.75 10.14
C THR A 241 -29.78 16.07 10.69
N MET A 242 -29.07 15.30 9.87
CA MET A 242 -27.79 14.71 10.27
C MET A 242 -26.70 15.78 10.31
N GLY A 243 -26.15 16.04 11.48
CA GLY A 243 -25.14 17.07 11.78
C GLY A 243 -23.84 16.50 12.35
N ILE A 244 -22.91 17.40 12.71
CA ILE A 244 -21.60 17.00 13.27
C ILE A 244 -21.69 16.41 14.69
N GLU A 245 -22.83 16.51 15.33
CA GLU A 245 -23.15 15.99 16.67
C GLU A 245 -23.75 14.57 16.66
N ASP A 246 -24.07 14.04 15.46
CA ASP A 246 -24.77 12.78 15.31
C ASP A 246 -23.85 11.59 15.13
N ASN A 247 -24.42 10.38 15.19
CA ASN A 247 -23.68 9.16 14.90
C ASN A 247 -23.83 8.77 13.44
N TYR A 248 -22.71 8.37 12.84
CA TYR A 248 -22.64 7.90 11.47
C TYR A 248 -22.14 6.46 11.37
N GLY A 249 -22.73 5.68 10.46
CA GLY A 249 -22.24 4.35 10.16
C GLY A 249 -20.86 4.37 9.51
N ILE A 250 -20.61 5.35 8.59
CA ILE A 250 -19.34 5.47 7.88
C ILE A 250 -18.97 6.92 7.61
N GLY A 251 -17.69 7.23 7.69
CA GLY A 251 -17.10 8.49 7.22
C GLY A 251 -16.03 8.24 6.16
N PHE A 252 -16.17 8.86 4.99
CA PHE A 252 -15.19 8.78 3.92
C PHE A 252 -14.30 10.03 3.90
N ASP A 253 -12.99 9.83 3.86
CA ASP A 253 -12.02 10.92 3.76
C ASP A 253 -12.11 11.65 2.40
N SER A 254 -12.49 10.93 1.34
CA SER A 254 -12.65 11.46 -0.01
C SER A 254 -13.52 10.53 -0.86
N VAL A 255 -13.71 10.87 -2.14
CA VAL A 255 -14.33 10.01 -3.14
C VAL A 255 -13.65 8.63 -3.28
N TYR A 256 -12.38 8.53 -2.93
CA TYR A 256 -11.65 7.25 -2.95
C TYR A 256 -12.17 6.23 -1.94
N GLY A 257 -12.91 6.65 -0.90
CA GLY A 257 -13.67 5.72 -0.06
C GLY A 257 -14.76 4.97 -0.82
N PHE A 258 -15.47 5.65 -1.72
CA PHE A 258 -16.41 5.01 -2.63
C PHE A 258 -15.71 4.08 -3.62
N TYR A 259 -14.58 4.52 -4.20
CA TYR A 259 -13.76 3.66 -5.09
C TYR A 259 -13.29 2.40 -4.36
N SER A 260 -12.89 2.53 -3.11
CA SER A 260 -12.44 1.39 -2.30
C SER A 260 -13.56 0.37 -2.07
N LEU A 261 -14.82 0.81 -1.92
CA LEU A 261 -15.97 -0.10 -1.92
C LEU A 261 -16.14 -0.79 -3.28
N MET A 262 -16.01 -0.05 -4.38
CA MET A 262 -16.16 -0.62 -5.73
C MET A 262 -15.10 -1.69 -6.01
N TYR A 263 -13.84 -1.45 -5.66
CA TYR A 263 -12.78 -2.46 -5.75
C TYR A 263 -12.98 -3.59 -4.74
N GLY A 264 -13.40 -3.28 -3.51
CA GLY A 264 -13.77 -4.28 -2.50
C GLY A 264 -14.82 -5.26 -2.99
N PHE A 265 -15.77 -4.79 -3.80
CA PHE A 265 -16.80 -5.60 -4.46
C PHE A 265 -16.33 -6.31 -5.75
N GLY A 266 -15.04 -6.32 -6.05
CA GLY A 266 -14.48 -7.05 -7.19
C GLY A 266 -14.63 -6.35 -8.55
N ASN A 267 -14.95 -5.06 -8.56
CA ASN A 267 -15.02 -4.30 -9.81
C ASN A 267 -13.64 -3.82 -10.26
N SER A 268 -13.49 -3.61 -11.56
CA SER A 268 -12.31 -3.01 -12.19
C SER A 268 -12.73 -2.20 -13.43
N MET A 269 -11.92 -1.25 -13.83
CA MET A 269 -12.14 -0.48 -15.07
C MET A 269 -11.66 -1.25 -16.29
N LEU A 270 -10.50 -1.91 -16.16
CA LEU A 270 -9.94 -2.80 -17.17
C LEU A 270 -9.75 -4.21 -16.59
N ARG A 271 -9.79 -5.18 -17.48
CA ARG A 271 -9.51 -6.58 -17.14
C ARG A 271 -8.84 -7.29 -18.31
N THR A 272 -7.83 -8.07 -18.00
CA THR A 272 -7.27 -9.02 -18.97
C THR A 272 -8.15 -10.26 -19.04
N SER A 273 -8.60 -10.60 -20.24
CA SER A 273 -9.37 -11.82 -20.51
C SER A 273 -8.83 -12.47 -21.78
N ASN A 274 -8.46 -13.75 -21.69
CA ASN A 274 -7.84 -14.50 -22.78
C ASN A 274 -6.61 -13.78 -23.40
N GLY A 275 -5.76 -13.19 -22.54
CA GLY A 275 -4.57 -12.46 -22.95
C GLY A 275 -4.82 -11.09 -23.60
N LYS A 276 -6.08 -10.62 -23.61
CA LYS A 276 -6.45 -9.31 -24.14
C LYS A 276 -7.00 -8.41 -23.04
N LEU A 277 -6.45 -7.21 -22.94
CA LEU A 277 -6.95 -6.15 -22.07
C LEU A 277 -8.17 -5.48 -22.72
N ASP A 278 -9.28 -5.39 -21.96
CA ASP A 278 -10.52 -4.75 -22.45
C ASP A 278 -11.25 -4.03 -21.30
N LEU A 279 -12.23 -3.19 -21.67
CA LEU A 279 -13.09 -2.47 -20.74
C LEU A 279 -13.93 -3.46 -19.92
N ALA A 280 -13.92 -3.33 -18.60
CA ALA A 280 -14.57 -4.27 -17.68
C ALA A 280 -15.82 -3.72 -17.00
N MET A 281 -16.14 -2.43 -17.13
CA MET A 281 -17.20 -1.79 -16.34
C MET A 281 -18.63 -2.12 -16.78
N ASN A 282 -18.87 -2.39 -18.08
CA ASN A 282 -20.23 -2.52 -18.62
C ASN A 282 -20.86 -3.89 -18.34
N ASN A 283 -21.30 -4.11 -17.12
CA ASN A 283 -21.96 -5.36 -16.71
C ASN A 283 -22.95 -5.11 -15.55
N GLU A 284 -23.81 -6.11 -15.27
CA GLU A 284 -24.84 -6.04 -14.22
C GLU A 284 -24.23 -5.98 -12.81
N HIS A 285 -23.09 -6.64 -12.60
CA HIS A 285 -22.38 -6.62 -11.31
C HIS A 285 -21.92 -5.19 -10.96
N MET A 286 -21.37 -4.44 -11.92
CA MET A 286 -20.99 -3.04 -11.75
C MET A 286 -22.17 -2.17 -11.33
N ILE A 287 -23.32 -2.28 -12.04
CA ILE A 287 -24.53 -1.51 -11.75
C ILE A 287 -25.01 -1.81 -10.34
N SER A 288 -25.11 -3.08 -9.99
CA SER A 288 -25.54 -3.52 -8.66
C SER A 288 -24.54 -3.12 -7.56
N SER A 289 -23.24 -3.17 -7.83
CA SER A 289 -22.21 -2.72 -6.91
C SER A 289 -22.31 -1.23 -6.60
N ILE A 290 -22.64 -0.41 -7.60
CA ILE A 290 -22.88 1.03 -7.41
C ILE A 290 -24.08 1.26 -6.49
N ASP A 291 -25.21 0.55 -6.70
CA ASP A 291 -26.37 0.67 -5.82
C ASP A 291 -26.03 0.28 -4.38
N LYS A 292 -25.28 -0.81 -4.19
CA LYS A 292 -24.79 -1.26 -2.88
C LYS A 292 -23.86 -0.22 -2.22
N ALA A 293 -22.90 0.33 -2.96
CA ALA A 293 -21.98 1.34 -2.44
C ALA A 293 -22.71 2.64 -2.06
N LEU A 294 -23.68 3.08 -2.86
CA LEU A 294 -24.53 4.23 -2.54
C LEU A 294 -25.36 3.98 -1.29
N ALA A 295 -25.97 2.78 -1.13
CA ALA A 295 -26.73 2.44 0.06
C ALA A 295 -25.89 2.44 1.36
N ILE A 296 -24.59 2.07 1.27
CA ILE A 296 -23.65 2.25 2.39
C ILE A 296 -23.42 3.73 2.64
N ALA A 297 -23.13 4.51 1.58
CA ALA A 297 -22.81 5.94 1.68
C ALA A 297 -23.98 6.80 2.20
N GLU A 298 -25.24 6.39 1.99
CA GLU A 298 -26.42 7.04 2.56
C GLU A 298 -26.45 7.02 4.10
N ASN A 299 -25.72 6.09 4.73
CA ASN A 299 -25.59 5.99 6.19
C ASN A 299 -24.29 6.61 6.71
N GLY A 300 -23.76 7.57 5.97
CA GLY A 300 -22.49 8.21 6.26
C GLY A 300 -22.37 9.61 5.67
N PHE A 301 -21.12 10.06 5.58
CA PHE A 301 -20.77 11.36 5.00
C PHE A 301 -19.42 11.30 4.27
N TYR A 302 -19.20 12.27 3.39
CA TYR A 302 -17.88 12.58 2.85
C TYR A 302 -17.30 13.79 3.58
N CYS A 303 -15.98 13.86 3.71
CA CYS A 303 -15.33 14.98 4.38
C CYS A 303 -15.78 16.35 3.86
N GLY A 304 -16.09 16.46 2.56
CA GLY A 304 -16.61 17.65 1.92
C GLY A 304 -17.92 18.19 2.55
N ASP A 305 -18.75 17.32 3.12
CA ASP A 305 -20.05 17.70 3.71
C ASP A 305 -19.87 18.56 4.97
N PHE A 306 -18.72 18.43 5.65
CA PHE A 306 -18.42 19.08 6.92
C PHE A 306 -17.15 19.93 6.93
N ILE A 307 -16.55 20.21 5.77
CA ILE A 307 -15.42 21.15 5.66
C ILE A 307 -15.84 22.51 6.22
N GLY A 308 -15.01 23.06 7.11
CA GLY A 308 -15.26 24.34 7.78
C GLY A 308 -16.26 24.28 8.93
N LYS A 309 -16.86 23.14 9.22
CA LYS A 309 -17.74 22.92 10.38
C LYS A 309 -17.02 22.18 11.52
N VAL A 310 -15.94 21.50 11.22
CA VAL A 310 -15.10 20.74 12.16
C VAL A 310 -13.66 21.22 12.01
N ASP A 311 -13.03 21.59 13.12
CA ASP A 311 -11.58 21.76 13.17
C ASP A 311 -10.95 20.35 13.16
N TYR A 312 -10.36 19.96 12.04
CA TYR A 312 -9.88 18.61 11.88
C TYR A 312 -8.38 18.48 12.05
N ASP A 313 -7.99 17.41 12.72
CA ASP A 313 -6.64 17.13 13.19
C ASP A 313 -5.98 16.02 12.35
N PHE A 314 -6.56 15.11 11.74
CA PHE A 314 -5.96 14.02 10.96
C PHE A 314 -5.80 14.31 9.46
N ASN A 315 -5.76 15.56 9.06
CA ASN A 315 -5.95 15.99 7.68
C ASN A 315 -7.30 15.53 7.09
N SER A 316 -8.28 15.19 7.95
CA SER A 316 -9.56 14.61 7.55
C SER A 316 -10.63 14.84 8.61
N VAL A 317 -11.80 15.28 8.15
CA VAL A 317 -13.00 15.41 8.98
C VAL A 317 -13.46 14.04 9.49
N ALA A 318 -13.46 13.00 8.63
CA ALA A 318 -13.90 11.67 8.99
C ALA A 318 -13.01 11.07 10.10
N GLY A 319 -11.69 11.24 10.00
CA GLY A 319 -10.76 10.82 11.05
C GLY A 319 -10.98 11.54 12.38
N THR A 320 -11.34 12.83 12.36
CA THR A 320 -11.63 13.61 13.56
C THR A 320 -12.93 13.13 14.24
N LEU A 321 -14.01 12.98 13.49
CA LEU A 321 -15.28 12.50 14.03
C LEU A 321 -15.17 11.02 14.50
N PHE A 322 -14.33 10.21 13.84
CA PHE A 322 -14.02 8.87 14.33
C PHE A 322 -13.31 8.92 15.70
N ALA A 323 -12.29 9.78 15.87
CA ALA A 323 -11.61 9.95 17.15
C ALA A 323 -12.54 10.50 18.26
N GLN A 324 -13.63 11.19 17.89
CA GLN A 324 -14.68 11.65 18.78
C GLN A 324 -15.77 10.57 19.04
N GLN A 325 -15.59 9.37 18.52
CA GLN A 325 -16.51 8.23 18.67
C GLN A 325 -17.91 8.47 18.06
N GLN A 326 -17.99 9.24 17.00
CA GLN A 326 -19.23 9.53 16.29
C GLN A 326 -19.37 8.72 14.99
N VAL A 327 -18.35 7.99 14.60
CA VAL A 327 -18.31 7.20 13.35
C VAL A 327 -17.95 5.76 13.66
N LEU A 328 -18.72 4.81 13.12
CA LEU A 328 -18.42 3.39 13.29
C LEU A 328 -17.25 2.97 12.41
N PHE A 329 -17.30 3.26 11.11
CA PHE A 329 -16.24 2.93 10.14
C PHE A 329 -15.66 4.18 9.49
N THR A 330 -14.36 4.18 9.25
CA THR A 330 -13.72 5.18 8.38
C THR A 330 -12.58 4.56 7.58
N THR A 331 -12.26 5.19 6.44
CA THR A 331 -11.10 4.82 5.63
C THR A 331 -9.79 5.25 6.29
N SER A 332 -8.73 4.50 6.06
CA SER A 332 -7.40 4.78 6.59
C SER A 332 -6.33 4.17 5.70
N PHE A 333 -5.07 4.26 6.15
CA PHE A 333 -3.90 3.65 5.53
C PHE A 333 -3.00 3.02 6.60
N PRO A 334 -2.21 1.98 6.28
CA PRO A 334 -1.27 1.39 7.22
C PRO A 334 -0.31 2.41 7.83
N HIS A 335 0.25 3.34 7.04
CA HIS A 335 1.12 4.40 7.55
C HIS A 335 0.46 5.34 8.57
N SER A 336 -0.88 5.43 8.59
CA SER A 336 -1.63 6.32 9.47
C SER A 336 -2.00 5.70 10.82
N LEU A 337 -1.84 4.38 10.97
CA LEU A 337 -2.27 3.67 12.19
C LEU A 337 -1.59 4.19 13.45
N ALA A 338 -0.29 4.52 13.38
CA ALA A 338 0.46 5.11 14.49
C ALA A 338 -0.15 6.42 15.00
N SER A 339 -0.45 7.34 14.10
CA SER A 339 -1.00 8.64 14.46
C SER A 339 -2.42 8.53 15.00
N ARG A 340 -3.20 7.58 14.50
CA ARG A 340 -4.54 7.28 14.99
C ARG A 340 -4.50 6.65 16.39
N SER A 341 -3.62 5.68 16.60
CA SER A 341 -3.40 5.07 17.91
C SER A 341 -3.06 6.09 19.00
N ALA A 342 -2.28 7.11 18.66
CA ALA A 342 -1.91 8.17 19.60
C ALA A 342 -3.08 9.10 19.99
N LYS A 343 -4.16 9.14 19.22
CA LYS A 343 -5.26 10.12 19.37
C LYS A 343 -6.60 9.49 19.70
N CYS A 344 -6.83 8.23 19.37
CA CYS A 344 -8.03 7.50 19.78
C CYS A 344 -7.84 6.97 21.20
N ASN A 345 -8.75 7.32 22.11
CA ASN A 345 -8.76 6.87 23.50
C ASN A 345 -9.77 5.74 23.74
N PHE A 346 -10.11 4.99 22.70
CA PHE A 346 -11.03 3.87 22.71
C PHE A 346 -10.47 2.73 21.86
N ASN A 347 -11.07 1.54 21.96
CA ASN A 347 -10.65 0.38 21.21
C ASN A 347 -11.15 0.46 19.77
N TYR A 348 -10.25 0.46 18.81
CA TYR A 348 -10.60 0.32 17.40
C TYR A 348 -9.89 -0.90 16.80
N GLY A 349 -10.41 -1.40 15.70
CA GLY A 349 -9.81 -2.49 14.93
C GLY A 349 -9.54 -2.08 13.49
N VAL A 350 -8.73 -2.88 12.80
CA VAL A 350 -8.52 -2.82 11.35
C VAL A 350 -9.36 -3.91 10.70
N CYS A 351 -9.91 -3.65 9.52
CA CYS A 351 -10.59 -4.66 8.72
C CYS A 351 -10.47 -4.36 7.21
N PRO A 352 -10.61 -5.38 6.35
CA PRO A 352 -10.71 -5.17 4.91
C PRO A 352 -12.04 -4.49 4.53
N PHE A 353 -12.12 -3.95 3.33
CA PHE A 353 -13.40 -3.59 2.72
C PHE A 353 -14.27 -4.86 2.57
N PRO A 354 -15.62 -4.73 2.67
CA PRO A 354 -16.47 -5.89 2.59
C PRO A 354 -16.46 -6.49 1.18
N LYS A 355 -16.73 -7.78 1.09
CA LYS A 355 -17.00 -8.44 -0.17
C LYS A 355 -18.38 -8.07 -0.69
N TYR A 356 -18.59 -8.23 -1.99
CA TYR A 356 -19.90 -8.03 -2.62
C TYR A 356 -20.95 -8.99 -2.05
N ASP A 357 -20.58 -10.27 -1.89
CA ASP A 357 -21.39 -11.36 -1.32
C ASP A 357 -20.48 -12.50 -0.83
N ASP A 358 -21.10 -13.62 -0.42
CA ASP A 358 -20.39 -14.80 0.09
C ASP A 358 -19.66 -15.61 -1.00
N GLU A 359 -20.02 -15.40 -2.29
CA GLU A 359 -19.42 -16.10 -3.43
C GLU A 359 -18.08 -15.48 -3.85
N GLN A 360 -17.84 -14.21 -3.52
CA GLN A 360 -16.56 -13.56 -3.77
C GLN A 360 -15.46 -14.24 -2.93
N GLU A 361 -14.39 -14.70 -3.57
CA GLU A 361 -13.35 -15.51 -2.91
C GLU A 361 -12.48 -14.68 -1.96
N LYS A 362 -11.93 -13.55 -2.44
CA LYS A 362 -10.96 -12.73 -1.70
C LYS A 362 -11.57 -11.40 -1.24
N TYR A 363 -11.08 -10.90 -0.11
CA TYR A 363 -11.21 -9.48 0.24
C TYR A 363 -10.24 -8.68 -0.61
N LEU A 364 -10.70 -7.60 -1.20
CA LEU A 364 -9.91 -6.79 -2.14
C LEU A 364 -9.72 -5.37 -1.58
N ALA A 365 -8.56 -4.80 -1.82
CA ALA A 365 -8.17 -3.49 -1.30
C ALA A 365 -7.56 -2.63 -2.40
N MET A 366 -7.99 -1.39 -2.50
CA MET A 366 -7.51 -0.43 -3.50
C MET A 366 -6.09 0.03 -3.17
N ALA A 367 -5.15 -0.13 -4.13
CA ALA A 367 -3.89 0.59 -4.10
C ALA A 367 -4.15 2.09 -4.29
N ASP A 368 -3.58 2.92 -3.41
CA ASP A 368 -3.75 4.38 -3.52
C ASP A 368 -2.97 4.94 -4.70
N VAL A 369 -3.55 5.93 -5.36
CA VAL A 369 -2.91 6.64 -6.49
C VAL A 369 -1.60 7.34 -6.12
N TYR A 370 -1.35 7.58 -4.83
CA TYR A 370 -0.09 8.06 -4.27
C TYR A 370 0.85 6.95 -3.78
N GLY A 371 0.46 5.67 -3.94
CA GLY A 371 1.38 4.55 -3.86
C GLY A 371 2.45 4.68 -4.93
N MET A 372 3.60 4.05 -4.74
CA MET A 372 4.71 4.15 -5.69
C MET A 372 5.08 2.79 -6.24
N LEU A 373 5.33 2.77 -7.52
CA LEU A 373 5.95 1.67 -8.25
C LEU A 373 7.29 2.16 -8.81
N PHE A 374 8.18 1.25 -9.11
CA PHE A 374 9.47 1.59 -9.68
C PHE A 374 9.59 1.16 -11.15
N SER A 375 10.51 1.82 -11.85
CA SER A 375 10.78 1.63 -13.27
C SER A 375 12.25 1.89 -13.57
N VAL A 376 12.75 1.31 -14.67
CA VAL A 376 14.09 1.58 -15.20
C VAL A 376 13.97 2.60 -16.33
N PRO A 377 14.57 3.81 -16.22
CA PRO A 377 14.46 4.85 -17.24
C PRO A 377 15.28 4.51 -18.49
N VAL A 378 14.74 4.86 -19.68
CA VAL A 378 15.42 4.61 -20.98
C VAL A 378 16.72 5.37 -21.16
N THR A 379 17.02 6.35 -20.31
CA THR A 379 18.28 7.11 -20.32
C THR A 379 19.43 6.40 -19.61
N THR A 380 19.17 5.33 -18.83
CA THR A 380 20.28 4.54 -18.30
C THR A 380 20.99 3.76 -19.43
N PRO A 381 22.31 3.87 -19.56
CA PRO A 381 23.06 3.19 -20.63
C PRO A 381 23.27 1.70 -20.34
N ASN A 382 22.93 1.23 -19.14
CA ASN A 382 23.15 -0.14 -18.71
C ASN A 382 21.96 -0.67 -17.90
N PRO A 383 20.83 -1.02 -18.57
CA PRO A 383 19.66 -1.55 -17.91
C PRO A 383 19.91 -2.91 -17.23
N GLU A 384 20.87 -3.70 -17.70
CA GLU A 384 21.26 -4.97 -17.05
C GLU A 384 21.83 -4.75 -15.64
N PHE A 385 22.56 -3.64 -15.41
CA PHE A 385 23.02 -3.24 -14.08
C PHE A 385 21.82 -2.90 -13.18
N SER A 386 20.83 -2.20 -13.72
CA SER A 386 19.59 -1.90 -12.99
C SER A 386 18.84 -3.18 -12.61
N GLY A 387 18.74 -4.15 -13.52
CA GLY A 387 18.15 -5.46 -13.24
C GLY A 387 18.90 -6.23 -12.15
N PHE A 388 20.23 -6.28 -12.26
CA PHE A 388 21.08 -6.91 -11.25
C PHE A 388 20.89 -6.30 -9.86
N MET A 389 20.88 -4.98 -9.76
CA MET A 389 20.70 -4.27 -8.49
C MET A 389 19.28 -4.44 -7.91
N LEU A 390 18.26 -4.44 -8.78
CA LEU A 390 16.88 -4.69 -8.35
C LEU A 390 16.71 -6.11 -7.81
N GLU A 391 17.29 -7.10 -8.47
CA GLU A 391 17.28 -8.50 -8.01
C GLU A 391 17.98 -8.63 -6.65
N ALA A 392 19.17 -8.00 -6.50
CA ALA A 392 19.92 -7.99 -5.26
C ALA A 392 19.13 -7.31 -4.11
N LEU A 393 18.57 -6.12 -4.36
CA LEU A 393 17.83 -5.35 -3.38
C LEU A 393 16.52 -6.04 -2.99
N SER A 394 15.80 -6.60 -3.96
CA SER A 394 14.54 -7.29 -3.71
C SER A 394 14.74 -8.54 -2.85
N SER A 395 15.74 -9.36 -3.18
CA SER A 395 16.06 -10.58 -2.45
C SER A 395 16.60 -10.35 -1.04
N ASP A 396 17.28 -9.23 -0.78
CA ASP A 396 17.86 -8.91 0.55
C ASP A 396 17.00 -7.94 1.39
N SER A 397 15.75 -7.68 0.99
CA SER A 397 14.84 -6.77 1.69
C SER A 397 13.95 -7.41 2.76
N GLN A 398 14.04 -8.71 2.99
CA GLN A 398 13.18 -9.45 3.93
C GLN A 398 13.23 -8.88 5.36
N GLU A 399 14.43 -8.50 5.85
CA GLU A 399 14.58 -7.87 7.16
C GLU A 399 13.89 -6.50 7.22
N VAL A 400 13.97 -5.71 6.14
CA VAL A 400 13.30 -4.40 6.02
C VAL A 400 11.78 -4.57 6.08
N LEU A 401 11.23 -5.51 5.31
CA LEU A 401 9.81 -5.84 5.31
C LEU A 401 9.35 -6.33 6.67
N TYR A 402 10.06 -7.26 7.29
CA TYR A 402 9.73 -7.77 8.61
C TYR A 402 9.66 -6.64 9.63
N ASN A 403 10.67 -5.77 9.68
CA ASN A 403 10.69 -4.66 10.63
C ASN A 403 9.57 -3.65 10.35
N TYR A 404 9.23 -3.42 9.10
CA TYR A 404 8.14 -2.51 8.75
C TYR A 404 6.77 -3.12 9.04
N TYR A 405 6.46 -4.30 8.50
CA TYR A 405 5.12 -4.89 8.63
C TYR A 405 4.90 -5.55 9.97
N GLU A 406 5.78 -6.45 10.37
CA GLU A 406 5.57 -7.22 11.61
C GLU A 406 5.75 -6.32 12.84
N LEU A 407 6.85 -5.60 12.94
CA LEU A 407 7.15 -4.84 14.14
C LEU A 407 6.52 -3.44 14.15
N THR A 408 6.51 -2.73 13.03
CA THR A 408 6.00 -1.36 13.00
C THR A 408 4.49 -1.33 12.77
N CYS A 409 3.98 -1.93 11.70
CA CYS A 409 2.54 -1.88 11.40
C CYS A 409 1.73 -2.75 12.36
N LYS A 410 2.10 -4.03 12.53
CA LYS A 410 1.30 -4.96 13.32
C LYS A 410 1.49 -4.80 14.83
N VAL A 411 2.71 -4.76 15.34
CA VAL A 411 2.97 -4.74 16.80
C VAL A 411 2.84 -3.35 17.37
N LYS A 412 3.42 -2.34 16.72
CA LYS A 412 3.52 -1.00 17.28
C LYS A 412 2.27 -0.15 17.07
N HIS A 413 1.47 -0.45 16.04
CA HIS A 413 0.37 0.39 15.58
C HIS A 413 -0.99 -0.27 15.57
N THR A 414 -1.09 -1.59 15.78
CA THR A 414 -2.34 -2.27 16.06
C THR A 414 -2.46 -2.56 17.54
N TYR A 415 -3.68 -2.51 18.08
CA TYR A 415 -3.92 -2.78 19.49
C TYR A 415 -3.97 -4.27 19.80
N ASP A 416 -4.04 -5.16 18.80
CA ASP A 416 -4.23 -6.60 18.97
C ASP A 416 -3.76 -7.42 17.77
N GLU A 417 -3.55 -8.73 18.02
CA GLU A 417 -3.16 -9.72 17.03
C GLU A 417 -4.20 -9.87 15.90
N ASP A 418 -5.47 -9.66 16.22
CA ASP A 418 -6.57 -9.78 15.28
C ASP A 418 -6.49 -8.73 14.17
N SER A 419 -6.16 -7.48 14.52
CA SER A 419 -5.95 -6.41 13.53
C SER A 419 -4.70 -6.66 12.67
N ALA A 420 -3.70 -7.34 13.21
CA ALA A 420 -2.52 -7.76 12.47
C ALA A 420 -2.86 -8.80 11.38
N GLU A 421 -3.68 -9.81 11.73
CA GLU A 421 -4.19 -10.79 10.76
C GLU A 421 -5.01 -10.11 9.63
N MET A 422 -5.79 -9.09 9.97
CA MET A 422 -6.55 -8.35 8.96
C MET A 422 -5.66 -7.61 7.95
N LEU A 423 -4.51 -7.10 8.39
CA LEU A 423 -3.54 -6.50 7.48
C LEU A 423 -2.95 -7.53 6.49
N ASP A 424 -2.71 -8.77 6.93
CA ASP A 424 -2.27 -9.84 6.02
C ASP A 424 -3.30 -10.11 4.92
N ILE A 425 -4.58 -10.22 5.30
CA ILE A 425 -5.69 -10.41 4.36
C ILE A 425 -5.79 -9.24 3.37
N ILE A 426 -5.60 -8.01 3.84
CA ILE A 426 -5.64 -6.81 3.01
C ILE A 426 -4.49 -6.80 2.02
N PHE A 427 -3.26 -7.11 2.48
CA PHE A 427 -2.08 -7.11 1.60
C PHE A 427 -2.10 -8.22 0.54
N ASP A 428 -2.72 -9.37 0.84
CA ASP A 428 -2.96 -10.43 -0.15
C ASP A 428 -3.99 -10.06 -1.22
N GLY A 429 -4.83 -9.04 -0.95
CA GLY A 429 -5.90 -8.58 -1.82
C GLY A 429 -5.69 -7.24 -2.50
N ILE A 430 -4.46 -6.70 -2.58
CA ILE A 430 -4.22 -5.40 -3.20
C ILE A 430 -4.53 -5.44 -4.70
N VAL A 431 -5.34 -4.49 -5.15
CA VAL A 431 -5.74 -4.34 -6.56
C VAL A 431 -5.03 -3.17 -7.22
N TYR A 432 -4.37 -3.45 -8.32
CA TYR A 432 -3.81 -2.46 -9.24
C TYR A 432 -4.66 -2.47 -10.52
N ASP A 433 -5.41 -1.41 -10.77
CA ASP A 433 -6.28 -1.30 -11.96
C ASP A 433 -5.62 -0.45 -13.03
N LEU A 434 -5.25 -1.07 -14.15
CA LEU A 434 -4.64 -0.39 -15.30
C LEU A 434 -5.51 0.75 -15.83
N GLY A 435 -6.84 0.64 -15.72
CA GLY A 435 -7.76 1.71 -16.13
C GLY A 435 -7.66 2.97 -15.27
N SER A 436 -7.27 2.80 -14.00
CA SER A 436 -6.95 3.91 -13.10
C SER A 436 -5.53 4.45 -13.34
N ILE A 437 -4.57 3.55 -13.59
CA ILE A 437 -3.14 3.90 -13.79
C ILE A 437 -2.95 4.69 -15.08
N TYR A 438 -3.54 4.24 -16.19
CA TYR A 438 -3.41 4.88 -17.51
C TYR A 438 -4.44 5.99 -17.77
N ASP A 439 -5.41 6.16 -16.87
CA ASP A 439 -6.46 7.19 -17.00
C ASP A 439 -7.16 7.23 -18.38
N ILE A 440 -7.78 6.13 -18.74
CA ILE A 440 -8.50 6.01 -20.00
C ILE A 440 -9.85 6.79 -20.03
N GLY A 441 -10.15 7.57 -18.98
CA GLY A 441 -11.35 8.41 -18.87
C GLY A 441 -12.51 7.77 -18.12
N LEU A 442 -12.40 6.55 -17.61
CA LEU A 442 -13.48 5.85 -16.91
C LEU A 442 -13.62 6.21 -15.43
N LYS A 443 -12.53 6.62 -14.75
CA LYS A 443 -12.56 6.93 -13.31
C LYS A 443 -13.53 8.04 -12.93
N ASN A 444 -13.78 8.98 -13.84
CA ASN A 444 -14.71 10.08 -13.61
C ASN A 444 -16.17 9.64 -13.44
N ILE A 445 -16.55 8.46 -13.93
CA ILE A 445 -17.88 7.88 -13.75
C ILE A 445 -18.17 7.68 -12.26
N TRP A 446 -17.25 7.00 -11.53
CA TRP A 446 -17.43 6.78 -10.09
C TRP A 446 -17.38 8.08 -9.29
N THR A 447 -16.54 9.05 -9.70
CA THR A 447 -16.53 10.39 -9.10
C THR A 447 -17.89 11.07 -9.26
N SER A 448 -18.45 11.06 -10.48
CA SER A 448 -19.76 11.67 -10.77
C SER A 448 -20.88 11.02 -9.96
N ILE A 449 -20.93 9.68 -9.94
CA ILE A 449 -21.93 8.91 -9.19
C ILE A 449 -21.85 9.19 -7.70
N SER A 450 -20.65 9.15 -7.14
CA SER A 450 -20.41 9.41 -5.71
C SER A 450 -20.83 10.82 -5.31
N ASN A 451 -20.46 11.84 -6.10
CA ASN A 451 -20.81 13.24 -5.82
C ASN A 451 -22.31 13.52 -5.97
N ASN A 452 -22.94 12.93 -6.98
CA ASN A 452 -24.36 13.12 -7.26
C ASN A 452 -25.27 12.21 -6.41
N LYS A 453 -24.67 11.21 -5.72
CA LYS A 453 -25.38 10.21 -4.91
C LYS A 453 -26.51 9.52 -5.69
N THR A 454 -26.27 9.25 -6.98
CA THR A 454 -27.29 8.70 -7.91
C THR A 454 -26.64 7.74 -8.89
N ASN A 455 -27.20 6.54 -9.05
CA ASN A 455 -26.74 5.57 -10.03
C ASN A 455 -27.22 5.94 -11.44
N ASN A 456 -26.44 6.76 -12.12
CA ASN A 456 -26.61 7.12 -13.53
C ASN A 456 -25.54 6.46 -14.42
N PHE A 457 -24.98 5.32 -13.97
CA PHE A 457 -23.87 4.62 -14.60
C PHE A 457 -24.06 4.39 -16.10
N SER A 458 -25.21 3.84 -16.51
CA SER A 458 -25.43 3.50 -17.93
C SER A 458 -25.30 4.70 -18.87
N SER A 459 -25.78 5.88 -18.44
CA SER A 459 -25.69 7.10 -19.24
C SER A 459 -24.27 7.70 -19.22
N GLU A 460 -23.61 7.69 -18.07
CA GLU A 460 -22.22 8.15 -17.92
C GLU A 460 -21.28 7.27 -18.76
N TYR A 461 -21.40 5.94 -18.63
CA TYR A 461 -20.58 5.00 -19.39
C TYR A 461 -20.78 5.16 -20.90
N ALA A 462 -22.04 5.21 -21.37
CA ALA A 462 -22.33 5.40 -22.79
C ALA A 462 -21.73 6.70 -23.36
N SER A 463 -21.60 7.74 -22.54
CA SER A 463 -21.03 9.02 -22.96
C SER A 463 -19.52 8.98 -23.19
N VAL A 464 -18.80 8.06 -22.54
CA VAL A 464 -17.33 7.99 -22.56
C VAL A 464 -16.77 6.70 -23.18
N GLU A 465 -17.60 5.68 -23.41
CA GLU A 465 -17.14 4.37 -23.88
C GLU A 465 -16.29 4.45 -25.16
N SER A 466 -16.72 5.23 -26.14
CA SER A 466 -15.99 5.35 -27.41
C SER A 466 -14.60 5.95 -27.23
N SER A 467 -14.49 7.02 -26.44
CA SER A 467 -13.19 7.64 -26.16
C SER A 467 -12.31 6.76 -25.26
N ALA A 468 -12.92 6.03 -24.31
CA ALA A 468 -12.17 5.09 -23.47
C ALA A 468 -11.59 3.93 -24.30
N ARG A 469 -12.33 3.40 -25.27
CA ARG A 469 -11.83 2.38 -26.20
C ARG A 469 -10.71 2.91 -27.09
N GLU A 470 -10.83 4.13 -27.59
CA GLU A 470 -9.78 4.78 -28.38
C GLU A 470 -8.51 4.99 -27.54
N ASN A 471 -8.65 5.50 -26.31
CA ASN A 471 -7.52 5.67 -25.38
C ASN A 471 -6.85 4.33 -25.06
N LEU A 472 -7.62 3.28 -24.78
CA LEU A 472 -7.08 1.94 -24.56
C LEU A 472 -6.32 1.43 -25.79
N GLN A 473 -6.88 1.61 -26.99
CA GLN A 473 -6.21 1.17 -28.22
C GLN A 473 -4.87 1.91 -28.42
N ASN A 474 -4.85 3.23 -28.19
CA ASN A 474 -3.62 4.02 -28.27
C ASN A 474 -2.54 3.51 -27.28
N ILE A 475 -2.94 3.10 -26.06
CA ILE A 475 -2.01 2.50 -25.09
C ILE A 475 -1.47 1.18 -25.64
N LEU A 476 -2.33 0.30 -26.14
CA LEU A 476 -1.93 -1.00 -26.70
C LEU A 476 -0.99 -0.85 -27.90
N ASP A 477 -1.27 0.13 -28.76
CA ASP A 477 -0.45 0.41 -29.96
C ASP A 477 0.95 0.95 -29.57
N ASN A 478 1.07 1.69 -28.47
CA ASN A 478 2.36 2.18 -27.96
C ASN A 478 3.22 1.08 -27.33
N PHE A 479 2.61 -0.04 -26.93
CA PHE A 479 3.29 -1.16 -26.26
C PHE A 479 3.42 -2.43 -27.15
N SER A 480 3.08 -2.31 -28.44
CA SER A 480 3.15 -3.42 -29.43
C SER A 480 4.43 -3.43 -30.28
#